data_a1121f08c76db45c688d107fac2ff9b0
#
_entry.id   a1121f08c76db45c688d107fac2ff9b0
#
_cell.length_a   1.000
_cell.length_b   1.000
_cell.length_c   1.000
_cell.angle_alpha   90.00
_cell.angle_beta   90.00
_cell.angle_gamma   90.00
#
_symmetry.space_group_name_H-M   'P 1'
#
loop_
_entity.id
_entity.type
_entity.pdbx_description
1 polymer ?
#
loop_
_entity_poly.entity_id
_entity_poly.type
_entity_poly.pdbx_seq_one_letter_code
_entity_poly.pdbx_strand_id
1 'polypeptide(L)'
;MELEKKYIYQVYQCGSFSKAAEALFITQPALSIAIKKVEQEIGAAIFNRSQRPLTLTSIGELYLQHIKKEMLLEQQLKQQIDDIHGLKSGDLKIGGTHYMNAYLLPSYIAQFNTLYPNINITMAETSSDMLIEMLKNNELDFTFSCDEDVVQEFDSYPTFSDHILLAVPQAFALSDKLLEESLSAIEVKHGLHLAESCPSVNLHEFTDCSFIRIDAHVNLGMRTLKMFEEAEILPRIKVKVPQLVTAFQLAEHGIGATFISDKLVTGNETSLRFFKLQSKQAERKYSLLLPHNVYVPNAVIEFIKLFQQ
;
A
#
# COMPACT_ATOMS: atom_id res chain seq x y z
N MET A 1 27.10 -11.32 -5.75
CA MET A 1 27.29 -9.99 -6.40
C MET A 1 28.69 -9.46 -6.07
N GLU A 2 29.43 -8.98 -7.07
CA GLU A 2 30.75 -8.37 -6.86
C GLU A 2 30.68 -7.14 -5.95
N LEU A 3 31.74 -6.90 -5.18
CA LEU A 3 31.77 -5.85 -4.15
C LEU A 3 31.53 -4.45 -4.74
N GLU A 4 32.11 -4.19 -5.91
CA GLU A 4 32.01 -2.92 -6.62
C GLU A 4 30.56 -2.60 -7.05
N LYS A 5 29.79 -3.60 -7.44
CA LYS A 5 28.36 -3.44 -7.78
C LYS A 5 27.53 -3.05 -6.54
N LYS A 6 27.85 -3.62 -5.37
CA LYS A 6 27.24 -3.20 -4.09
C LYS A 6 27.53 -1.73 -3.80
N TYR A 7 28.77 -1.30 -4.05
CA TYR A 7 29.17 0.09 -3.84
C TYR A 7 28.40 1.07 -4.74
N ILE A 8 28.27 0.73 -6.04
CA ILE A 8 27.51 1.55 -6.98
C ILE A 8 26.05 1.64 -6.56
N TYR A 9 25.44 0.52 -6.20
CA TYR A 9 24.06 0.49 -5.74
C TYR A 9 23.86 1.34 -4.47
N GLN A 10 24.76 1.25 -3.50
CA GLN A 10 24.68 2.03 -2.26
C GLN A 10 24.85 3.54 -2.52
N VAL A 11 25.72 3.94 -3.45
CA VAL A 11 25.87 5.36 -3.82
C VAL A 11 24.59 5.88 -4.48
N TYR A 12 23.94 5.08 -5.31
CA TYR A 12 22.65 5.42 -5.90
C TYR A 12 21.57 5.60 -4.83
N GLN A 13 21.45 4.66 -3.90
CA GLN A 13 20.46 4.73 -2.81
C GLN A 13 20.65 5.96 -1.90
N CYS A 14 21.88 6.26 -1.55
CA CYS A 14 22.19 7.41 -0.66
C CYS A 14 22.20 8.76 -1.38
N GLY A 15 22.23 8.80 -2.72
CA GLY A 15 22.42 10.02 -3.51
C GLY A 15 23.70 10.79 -3.20
N SER A 16 24.68 10.15 -2.53
CA SER A 16 25.90 10.78 -2.04
C SER A 16 27.00 9.78 -1.75
N PHE A 17 28.20 10.02 -2.29
CA PHE A 17 29.37 9.20 -1.99
C PHE A 17 29.75 9.18 -0.51
N SER A 18 29.62 10.31 0.19
CA SER A 18 29.98 10.39 1.61
C SER A 18 29.01 9.60 2.47
N LYS A 19 27.69 9.75 2.27
CA LYS A 19 26.67 8.98 2.98
C LYS A 19 26.75 7.47 2.67
N ALA A 20 27.04 7.10 1.42
CA ALA A 20 27.22 5.72 1.03
C ALA A 20 28.45 5.09 1.69
N ALA A 21 29.57 5.81 1.75
CA ALA A 21 30.79 5.34 2.40
C ALA A 21 30.57 5.13 3.91
N GLU A 22 29.86 6.05 4.57
CA GLU A 22 29.47 5.90 5.98
C GLU A 22 28.59 4.66 6.19
N ALA A 23 27.57 4.45 5.37
CA ALA A 23 26.69 3.28 5.43
C ALA A 23 27.41 1.96 5.15
N LEU A 24 28.49 1.99 4.36
CA LEU A 24 29.33 0.82 4.04
C LEU A 24 30.49 0.63 5.02
N PHE A 25 30.65 1.49 6.02
CA PHE A 25 31.78 1.47 6.97
C PHE A 25 33.16 1.51 6.30
N ILE A 26 33.29 2.29 5.20
CA ILE A 26 34.55 2.52 4.49
C ILE A 26 34.82 4.00 4.31
N THR A 27 36.05 4.36 3.88
CA THR A 27 36.37 5.74 3.59
C THR A 27 35.81 6.17 2.22
N GLN A 28 35.37 7.43 2.11
CA GLN A 28 34.88 7.97 0.83
C GLN A 28 35.93 7.89 -0.31
N PRO A 29 37.25 8.15 -0.09
CA PRO A 29 38.25 7.91 -1.12
C PRO A 29 38.31 6.45 -1.61
N ALA A 30 38.23 5.48 -0.71
CA ALA A 30 38.25 4.06 -1.10
C ALA A 30 37.02 3.71 -1.97
N LEU A 31 35.82 4.16 -1.55
CA LEU A 31 34.60 4.00 -2.35
C LEU A 31 34.72 4.64 -3.74
N SER A 32 35.25 5.88 -3.79
CA SER A 32 35.42 6.61 -5.05
C SER A 32 36.43 5.94 -5.99
N ILE A 33 37.53 5.38 -5.46
CA ILE A 33 38.53 4.64 -6.24
C ILE A 33 37.92 3.34 -6.81
N ALA A 34 37.19 2.58 -6.00
CA ALA A 34 36.55 1.36 -6.44
C ALA A 34 35.54 1.61 -7.58
N ILE A 35 34.69 2.61 -7.45
CA ILE A 35 33.72 2.95 -8.51
C ILE A 35 34.45 3.49 -9.76
N LYS A 36 35.47 4.31 -9.57
CA LYS A 36 36.28 4.82 -10.71
C LYS A 36 36.96 3.70 -11.51
N LYS A 37 37.38 2.62 -10.84
CA LYS A 37 37.91 1.44 -11.50
C LYS A 37 36.88 0.80 -12.43
N VAL A 38 35.65 0.61 -11.96
CA VAL A 38 34.55 0.10 -12.79
C VAL A 38 34.24 1.05 -13.95
N GLU A 39 34.19 2.37 -13.70
CA GLU A 39 33.99 3.39 -14.75
C GLU A 39 35.09 3.33 -15.83
N GLN A 40 36.33 3.02 -15.45
CA GLN A 40 37.44 2.80 -16.39
C GLN A 40 37.31 1.51 -17.19
N GLU A 41 36.88 0.42 -16.55
CA GLU A 41 36.66 -0.88 -17.22
C GLU A 41 35.56 -0.81 -18.27
N ILE A 42 34.45 -0.10 -17.97
CA ILE A 42 33.34 0.10 -18.92
C ILE A 42 33.56 1.26 -19.90
N GLY A 43 34.62 2.06 -19.68
CA GLY A 43 34.96 3.20 -20.55
C GLY A 43 34.05 4.41 -20.41
N ALA A 44 33.21 4.50 -19.36
CA ALA A 44 32.27 5.59 -19.19
C ALA A 44 31.95 5.87 -17.71
N ALA A 45 31.57 7.12 -17.39
CA ALA A 45 31.12 7.50 -16.05
C ALA A 45 29.73 6.93 -15.76
N ILE A 46 29.54 6.42 -14.55
CA ILE A 46 28.25 5.95 -14.03
C ILE A 46 27.46 7.11 -13.40
N PHE A 47 28.17 8.02 -12.70
CA PHE A 47 27.57 9.12 -11.98
C PHE A 47 27.94 10.49 -12.55
N ASN A 48 26.98 11.40 -12.60
CA ASN A 48 27.18 12.82 -12.88
C ASN A 48 27.67 13.54 -11.60
N ARG A 49 28.99 13.56 -11.37
CA ARG A 49 29.58 14.09 -10.12
C ARG A 49 29.49 15.60 -9.99
N SER A 50 29.19 16.32 -11.08
CA SER A 50 29.02 17.78 -11.11
C SER A 50 27.61 18.22 -10.70
N GLN A 51 26.63 17.34 -10.65
CA GLN A 51 25.26 17.65 -10.29
C GLN A 51 24.99 17.45 -8.79
N ARG A 52 24.11 18.28 -8.25
CA ARG A 52 23.58 18.15 -6.88
C ARG A 52 22.06 18.30 -6.92
N PRO A 53 21.27 17.27 -6.54
CA PRO A 53 21.72 15.96 -6.05
C PRO A 53 22.49 15.15 -7.09
N LEU A 54 23.28 14.17 -6.63
CA LEU A 54 24.02 13.24 -7.48
C LEU A 54 23.04 12.46 -8.35
N THR A 55 23.28 12.41 -9.67
CA THR A 55 22.45 11.69 -10.63
C THR A 55 23.27 10.65 -11.40
N LEU A 56 22.58 9.70 -12.03
CA LEU A 56 23.19 8.76 -12.95
C LEU A 56 23.40 9.40 -14.33
N THR A 57 24.36 8.88 -15.08
CA THR A 57 24.44 9.05 -16.53
C THR A 57 23.52 8.03 -17.22
N SER A 58 23.24 8.16 -18.51
CA SER A 58 22.48 7.15 -19.27
C SER A 58 23.15 5.78 -19.22
N ILE A 59 24.49 5.72 -19.21
CA ILE A 59 25.23 4.47 -19.01
C ILE A 59 25.09 3.98 -17.58
N GLY A 60 25.10 4.88 -16.60
CA GLY A 60 24.86 4.57 -15.20
C GLY A 60 23.46 3.97 -14.96
N GLU A 61 22.43 4.46 -15.66
CA GLU A 61 21.07 3.90 -15.61
C GLU A 61 21.05 2.46 -16.14
N LEU A 62 21.66 2.20 -17.29
CA LEU A 62 21.77 0.86 -17.85
C LEU A 62 22.56 -0.09 -16.90
N TYR A 63 23.65 0.40 -16.33
CA TYR A 63 24.45 -0.39 -15.40
C TYR A 63 23.71 -0.70 -14.11
N LEU A 64 22.95 0.26 -13.58
CA LEU A 64 22.09 0.06 -12.41
C LEU A 64 20.98 -0.97 -12.68
N GLN A 65 20.34 -0.91 -13.86
CA GLN A 65 19.35 -1.93 -14.25
C GLN A 65 19.97 -3.33 -14.28
N HIS A 66 21.21 -3.45 -14.76
CA HIS A 66 21.93 -4.73 -14.75
C HIS A 66 22.21 -5.22 -13.32
N ILE A 67 22.70 -4.33 -12.45
CA ILE A 67 22.90 -4.65 -11.02
C ILE A 67 21.59 -5.15 -10.37
N LYS A 68 20.47 -4.45 -10.60
CA LYS A 68 19.15 -4.84 -10.05
C LYS A 68 18.72 -6.24 -10.54
N LYS A 69 18.97 -6.57 -11.83
CA LYS A 69 18.67 -7.91 -12.36
C LYS A 69 19.53 -9.00 -11.71
N GLU A 70 20.83 -8.77 -11.51
CA GLU A 70 21.68 -9.72 -10.82
C GLU A 70 21.26 -9.94 -9.37
N MET A 71 20.92 -8.86 -8.64
CA MET A 71 20.39 -8.95 -7.27
C MET A 71 19.12 -9.80 -7.21
N LEU A 72 18.23 -9.62 -8.18
CA LEU A 72 17.00 -10.41 -8.28
C LEU A 72 17.31 -11.89 -8.49
N LEU A 73 18.21 -12.22 -9.41
CA LEU A 73 18.59 -13.62 -9.67
C LEU A 73 19.23 -14.29 -8.43
N GLU A 74 20.08 -13.58 -7.70
CA GLU A 74 20.66 -14.08 -6.44
C GLU A 74 19.59 -14.30 -5.38
N GLN A 75 18.61 -13.36 -5.26
CA GLN A 75 17.47 -13.50 -4.34
C GLN A 75 16.61 -14.71 -4.71
N GLN A 76 16.27 -14.87 -6.00
CA GLN A 76 15.49 -16.02 -6.48
C GLN A 76 16.18 -17.36 -6.19
N LEU A 77 17.49 -17.44 -6.43
CA LEU A 77 18.26 -18.65 -6.13
C LEU A 77 18.19 -18.96 -4.62
N LYS A 78 18.34 -17.95 -3.75
CA LYS A 78 18.21 -18.13 -2.30
C LYS A 78 16.82 -18.64 -1.95
N GLN A 79 15.76 -18.04 -2.49
CA GLN A 79 14.37 -18.46 -2.26
C GLN A 79 14.13 -19.90 -2.71
N GLN A 80 14.64 -20.29 -3.89
CA GLN A 80 14.53 -21.67 -4.38
C GLN A 80 15.25 -22.67 -3.47
N ILE A 81 16.40 -22.30 -2.92
CA ILE A 81 17.13 -23.14 -1.97
C ILE A 81 16.35 -23.28 -0.65
N ASP A 82 15.80 -22.18 -0.15
CA ASP A 82 14.98 -22.18 1.07
C ASP A 82 13.71 -23.05 0.87
N ASP A 83 13.10 -23.00 -0.29
CA ASP A 83 11.92 -23.82 -0.64
C ASP A 83 12.24 -25.33 -0.67
N ILE A 84 13.43 -25.72 -1.15
CA ILE A 84 13.88 -27.12 -1.08
C ILE A 84 14.01 -27.59 0.37
N HIS A 85 14.34 -26.71 1.28
CA HIS A 85 14.40 -26.99 2.72
C HIS A 85 13.01 -27.00 3.40
N GLY A 86 11.92 -26.77 2.67
CA GLY A 86 10.54 -26.98 3.13
C GLY A 86 10.01 -25.91 4.06
N LEU A 87 10.18 -24.63 3.74
CA LEU A 87 9.68 -23.46 4.51
C LEU A 87 10.15 -23.43 5.99
N LYS A 88 11.31 -24.01 6.27
CA LYS A 88 11.87 -24.01 7.62
C LYS A 88 12.47 -22.68 8.01
N SER A 89 12.81 -21.83 7.06
CA SER A 89 13.33 -20.47 7.22
C SER A 89 13.17 -19.72 5.92
N GLY A 90 13.22 -18.38 5.96
CA GLY A 90 13.15 -17.52 4.79
C GLY A 90 12.69 -16.12 5.16
N ASP A 91 12.55 -15.29 4.14
CA ASP A 91 12.10 -13.91 4.27
C ASP A 91 10.87 -13.69 3.38
N LEU A 92 9.87 -12.95 3.86
CA LEU A 92 8.67 -12.57 3.15
C LEU A 92 8.48 -11.04 3.25
N LYS A 93 8.48 -10.35 2.10
CA LYS A 93 8.37 -8.90 2.03
C LYS A 93 7.00 -8.49 1.51
N ILE A 94 6.19 -7.93 2.37
CA ILE A 94 4.80 -7.55 2.11
C ILE A 94 4.69 -6.03 1.97
N GLY A 95 4.06 -5.54 0.91
CA GLY A 95 3.69 -4.14 0.76
C GLY A 95 2.23 -3.90 1.15
N GLY A 96 1.97 -2.92 1.98
CA GLY A 96 0.61 -2.50 2.32
C GLY A 96 0.52 -1.01 2.62
N THR A 97 -0.64 -0.41 2.33
CA THR A 97 -0.92 0.95 2.82
C THR A 97 -1.10 0.94 4.33
N HIS A 98 -1.03 2.11 4.98
CA HIS A 98 -1.24 2.23 6.43
C HIS A 98 -2.50 1.50 6.91
N TYR A 99 -3.62 1.71 6.21
CA TYR A 99 -4.89 1.05 6.52
C TYR A 99 -4.79 -0.47 6.45
N MET A 100 -4.16 -1.02 5.42
CA MET A 100 -4.01 -2.48 5.25
C MET A 100 -3.12 -3.08 6.33
N ASN A 101 -1.97 -2.44 6.57
CA ASN A 101 -0.99 -2.91 7.55
C ASN A 101 -1.52 -2.87 8.99
N ALA A 102 -2.35 -1.87 9.31
CA ALA A 102 -2.88 -1.70 10.66
C ALA A 102 -4.16 -2.51 10.94
N TYR A 103 -5.01 -2.72 9.93
CA TYR A 103 -6.38 -3.23 10.17
C TYR A 103 -6.71 -4.54 9.45
N LEU A 104 -6.10 -4.83 8.30
CA LEU A 104 -6.44 -6.01 7.51
C LEU A 104 -5.42 -7.13 7.66
N LEU A 105 -4.14 -6.83 7.47
CA LEU A 105 -3.08 -7.84 7.41
C LEU A 105 -2.72 -8.47 8.76
N PRO A 106 -2.87 -7.83 9.93
CA PRO A 106 -2.41 -8.41 11.19
C PRO A 106 -2.98 -9.80 11.51
N SER A 107 -4.26 -10.04 11.19
CA SER A 107 -4.88 -11.36 11.41
C SER A 107 -4.28 -12.45 10.52
N TYR A 108 -4.02 -12.14 9.24
CA TYR A 108 -3.39 -13.06 8.30
C TYR A 108 -1.91 -13.32 8.66
N ILE A 109 -1.20 -12.27 9.07
CA ILE A 109 0.19 -12.38 9.52
C ILE A 109 0.29 -13.24 10.78
N ALA A 110 -0.60 -13.06 11.76
CA ALA A 110 -0.64 -13.87 12.96
C ALA A 110 -0.91 -15.35 12.65
N GLN A 111 -1.85 -15.64 11.75
CA GLN A 111 -2.15 -16.98 11.28
C GLN A 111 -0.95 -17.59 10.54
N PHE A 112 -0.34 -16.83 9.62
CA PHE A 112 0.84 -17.27 8.88
C PHE A 112 2.02 -17.57 9.81
N ASN A 113 2.31 -16.68 10.76
CA ASN A 113 3.39 -16.86 11.72
C ASN A 113 3.17 -18.08 12.64
N THR A 114 1.92 -18.44 12.92
CA THR A 114 1.61 -19.66 13.68
C THR A 114 1.96 -20.92 12.88
N LEU A 115 1.73 -20.91 11.56
CA LEU A 115 2.02 -22.03 10.67
C LEU A 115 3.51 -22.11 10.30
N TYR A 116 4.16 -20.95 10.14
CA TYR A 116 5.53 -20.82 9.65
C TYR A 116 6.37 -19.88 10.53
N PRO A 117 6.65 -20.26 11.79
CA PRO A 117 7.25 -19.37 12.80
C PRO A 117 8.68 -18.91 12.51
N ASN A 118 9.37 -19.58 11.58
CA ASN A 118 10.75 -19.27 11.22
C ASN A 118 10.86 -18.43 9.92
N ILE A 119 9.73 -18.02 9.33
CA ILE A 119 9.71 -17.08 8.22
C ILE A 119 9.72 -15.65 8.78
N ASN A 120 10.72 -14.87 8.41
CA ASN A 120 10.80 -13.45 8.78
C ASN A 120 9.88 -12.63 7.87
N ILE A 121 8.95 -11.88 8.44
CA ILE A 121 8.06 -11.01 7.67
C ILE A 121 8.55 -9.57 7.81
N THR A 122 8.78 -8.92 6.67
CA THR A 122 9.08 -7.50 6.58
C THR A 122 7.91 -6.80 5.90
N MET A 123 7.37 -5.77 6.53
CA MET A 123 6.26 -4.98 5.99
C MET A 123 6.77 -3.61 5.54
N ALA A 124 6.52 -3.27 4.28
CA ALA A 124 6.68 -1.91 3.77
C ALA A 124 5.35 -1.17 3.89
N GLU A 125 5.40 0.09 4.35
CA GLU A 125 4.23 0.95 4.48
C GLU A 125 4.46 2.25 3.72
N THR A 126 3.68 2.47 2.66
CA THR A 126 3.73 3.70 1.86
C THR A 126 2.45 3.85 1.01
N SER A 127 2.43 4.80 0.06
CA SER A 127 1.31 4.98 -0.86
C SER A 127 1.16 3.82 -1.84
N SER A 128 -0.04 3.60 -2.37
CA SER A 128 -0.31 2.55 -3.36
C SER A 128 0.62 2.64 -4.57
N ASP A 129 0.85 3.83 -5.11
CA ASP A 129 1.71 4.03 -6.28
C ASP A 129 3.16 3.62 -5.98
N MET A 130 3.67 4.01 -4.81
CA MET A 130 5.02 3.64 -4.39
C MET A 130 5.15 2.12 -4.16
N LEU A 131 4.11 1.48 -3.60
CA LEU A 131 4.10 0.01 -3.44
C LEU A 131 4.15 -0.71 -4.79
N ILE A 132 3.44 -0.20 -5.80
CA ILE A 132 3.50 -0.73 -7.17
C ILE A 132 4.90 -0.55 -7.77
N GLU A 133 5.53 0.60 -7.59
CA GLU A 133 6.91 0.83 -8.02
C GLU A 133 7.90 -0.11 -7.29
N MET A 134 7.75 -0.30 -5.98
CA MET A 134 8.56 -1.25 -5.22
C MET A 134 8.37 -2.68 -5.72
N LEU A 135 7.13 -3.07 -6.06
CA LEU A 135 6.83 -4.39 -6.62
C LEU A 135 7.50 -4.56 -8.01
N LYS A 136 7.38 -3.57 -8.91
CA LYS A 136 8.05 -3.55 -10.22
C LYS A 136 9.57 -3.64 -10.10
N ASN A 137 10.13 -3.08 -9.03
CA ASN A 137 11.58 -3.14 -8.74
C ASN A 137 12.00 -4.42 -7.99
N ASN A 138 11.08 -5.36 -7.71
CA ASN A 138 11.31 -6.58 -6.92
C ASN A 138 11.83 -6.30 -5.48
N GLU A 139 11.43 -5.17 -4.90
CA GLU A 139 11.72 -4.82 -3.52
C GLU A 139 10.71 -5.44 -2.55
N LEU A 140 9.56 -5.89 -3.08
CA LEU A 140 8.48 -6.63 -2.40
C LEU A 140 8.26 -7.97 -3.09
N ASP A 141 7.84 -8.98 -2.33
CA ASP A 141 7.37 -10.24 -2.89
C ASP A 141 5.92 -10.09 -3.40
N PHE A 142 5.09 -9.32 -2.69
CA PHE A 142 3.75 -8.95 -3.13
C PHE A 142 3.23 -7.67 -2.47
N THR A 143 2.20 -7.11 -3.10
CA THR A 143 1.38 -6.02 -2.56
C THR A 143 -0.09 -6.24 -2.94
N PHE A 144 -0.96 -5.27 -2.66
CA PHE A 144 -2.39 -5.37 -2.94
C PHE A 144 -2.88 -4.15 -3.71
N SER A 145 -3.84 -4.37 -4.62
CA SER A 145 -4.57 -3.29 -5.27
C SER A 145 -6.03 -3.64 -5.46
N CYS A 146 -6.88 -2.62 -5.49
CA CYS A 146 -8.27 -2.69 -5.91
C CYS A 146 -8.55 -1.83 -7.16
N ASP A 147 -7.49 -1.40 -7.83
CA ASP A 147 -7.57 -0.66 -9.10
C ASP A 147 -7.45 -1.67 -10.24
N GLU A 148 -8.51 -1.78 -11.05
CA GLU A 148 -8.59 -2.79 -12.12
C GLU A 148 -7.50 -2.61 -13.17
N ASP A 149 -7.16 -1.37 -13.53
CA ASP A 149 -6.11 -1.08 -14.51
C ASP A 149 -4.74 -1.56 -13.98
N VAL A 150 -4.46 -1.32 -12.69
CA VAL A 150 -3.24 -1.79 -12.03
C VAL A 150 -3.22 -3.32 -11.91
N VAL A 151 -4.34 -3.94 -11.53
CA VAL A 151 -4.43 -5.40 -11.34
C VAL A 151 -4.11 -6.14 -12.64
N GLN A 152 -4.47 -5.59 -13.81
CA GLN A 152 -4.19 -6.19 -15.12
C GLN A 152 -2.69 -6.19 -15.50
N GLU A 153 -1.88 -5.35 -14.86
CA GLU A 153 -0.43 -5.28 -15.11
C GLU A 153 0.37 -6.35 -14.38
N PHE A 154 -0.26 -7.20 -13.54
CA PHE A 154 0.41 -8.16 -12.66
C PHE A 154 -0.25 -9.52 -12.66
N ASP A 155 0.49 -10.56 -12.21
CA ASP A 155 -0.12 -11.80 -11.80
C ASP A 155 -0.92 -11.55 -10.52
N SER A 156 -2.24 -11.81 -10.55
CA SER A 156 -3.13 -11.36 -9.49
C SER A 156 -3.98 -12.48 -8.92
N TYR A 157 -4.19 -12.43 -7.61
CA TYR A 157 -5.01 -13.37 -6.85
C TYR A 157 -6.06 -12.60 -6.06
N PRO A 158 -7.38 -12.84 -6.29
CA PRO A 158 -8.43 -12.23 -5.48
C PRO A 158 -8.25 -12.54 -3.99
N THR A 159 -8.47 -11.55 -3.13
CA THR A 159 -8.29 -11.70 -1.69
C THR A 159 -9.56 -11.33 -0.91
N PHE A 160 -9.72 -10.11 -0.53
CA PHE A 160 -10.85 -9.62 0.26
C PHE A 160 -11.56 -8.47 -0.45
N SER A 161 -12.75 -8.16 0.01
CA SER A 161 -13.47 -6.95 -0.37
C SER A 161 -13.77 -6.10 0.87
N ASP A 162 -13.92 -4.80 0.65
CA ASP A 162 -14.48 -3.89 1.63
C ASP A 162 -15.52 -2.97 0.99
N HIS A 163 -16.30 -2.31 1.85
CA HIS A 163 -17.34 -1.38 1.43
C HIS A 163 -17.06 -0.01 2.03
N ILE A 164 -17.10 0.99 1.17
CA ILE A 164 -16.99 2.38 1.59
C ILE A 164 -18.35 2.82 2.12
N LEU A 165 -18.38 3.24 3.37
CA LEU A 165 -19.52 3.81 4.06
C LEU A 165 -19.26 5.31 4.29
N LEU A 166 -20.34 6.09 4.40
CA LEU A 166 -20.26 7.45 4.92
C LEU A 166 -20.45 7.40 6.45
N ALA A 167 -19.45 7.87 7.19
CA ALA A 167 -19.51 8.04 8.63
C ALA A 167 -19.87 9.50 8.93
N VAL A 168 -20.97 9.72 9.63
CA VAL A 168 -21.49 11.05 9.98
C VAL A 168 -21.57 11.20 11.50
N PRO A 169 -21.04 12.29 12.09
CA PRO A 169 -21.17 12.55 13.51
C PRO A 169 -22.63 12.58 13.96
N GLN A 170 -22.96 11.93 15.06
CA GLN A 170 -24.33 11.91 15.60
C GLN A 170 -24.89 13.31 15.93
N ALA A 171 -24.00 14.27 16.21
CA ALA A 171 -24.36 15.65 16.50
C ALA A 171 -24.85 16.45 15.26
N PHE A 172 -24.69 15.89 14.05
CA PHE A 172 -25.14 16.56 12.83
C PHE A 172 -26.65 16.41 12.70
N ALA A 173 -27.32 17.53 12.35
CA ALA A 173 -28.74 17.53 12.06
C ALA A 173 -29.02 16.80 10.75
N LEU A 174 -29.73 15.70 10.82
CA LEU A 174 -30.15 14.88 9.68
C LEU A 174 -31.69 14.79 9.67
N SER A 175 -32.25 14.53 8.49
CA SER A 175 -33.71 14.29 8.37
C SER A 175 -34.08 12.99 9.06
N ASP A 176 -35.35 12.88 9.49
CA ASP A 176 -35.86 11.66 10.12
C ASP A 176 -35.66 10.43 9.21
N LYS A 177 -35.89 10.60 7.92
CA LYS A 177 -35.63 9.55 6.92
C LYS A 177 -34.19 9.05 6.98
N LEU A 178 -33.19 9.94 6.97
CA LEU A 178 -31.78 9.55 7.07
C LEU A 178 -31.47 8.89 8.41
N LEU A 179 -32.10 9.31 9.48
CA LEU A 179 -31.93 8.68 10.78
C LEU A 179 -32.44 7.23 10.78
N GLU A 180 -33.55 6.95 10.12
CA GLU A 180 -34.11 5.59 9.95
C GLU A 180 -33.23 4.71 9.03
N GLU A 181 -32.59 5.29 8.02
CA GLU A 181 -31.70 4.59 7.08
C GLU A 181 -30.25 4.44 7.60
N SER A 182 -29.94 5.00 8.75
CA SER A 182 -28.59 4.96 9.35
C SER A 182 -28.33 3.62 10.04
N LEU A 183 -27.05 3.23 10.04
CA LEU A 183 -26.55 2.07 10.76
C LEU A 183 -25.72 2.51 11.96
N SER A 184 -25.85 1.78 13.05
CA SER A 184 -24.91 1.85 14.18
C SER A 184 -23.62 1.10 13.87
N ALA A 185 -22.56 1.37 14.63
CA ALA A 185 -21.31 0.66 14.53
C ALA A 185 -21.46 -0.87 14.72
N ILE A 186 -22.35 -1.29 15.63
CA ILE A 186 -22.63 -2.70 15.90
C ILE A 186 -23.25 -3.36 14.68
N GLU A 187 -24.21 -2.69 14.03
CA GLU A 187 -24.86 -3.20 12.81
C GLU A 187 -23.87 -3.32 11.65
N VAL A 188 -22.98 -2.35 11.46
CA VAL A 188 -21.91 -2.41 10.46
C VAL A 188 -20.98 -3.58 10.75
N LYS A 189 -20.54 -3.75 12.00
CA LYS A 189 -19.67 -4.87 12.42
C LYS A 189 -20.31 -6.23 12.15
N HIS A 190 -21.62 -6.36 12.29
CA HIS A 190 -22.36 -7.58 11.98
C HIS A 190 -22.69 -7.74 10.48
N GLY A 191 -22.26 -6.82 9.64
CA GLY A 191 -22.42 -6.91 8.19
C GLY A 191 -23.81 -6.54 7.67
N LEU A 192 -24.66 -5.85 8.46
CA LEU A 192 -26.01 -5.49 8.02
C LEU A 192 -26.00 -4.61 6.75
N HIS A 193 -24.96 -3.79 6.57
CA HIS A 193 -24.76 -2.98 5.36
C HIS A 193 -24.58 -3.82 4.08
N LEU A 194 -24.22 -5.10 4.20
CA LEU A 194 -24.05 -6.02 3.07
C LEU A 194 -25.37 -6.62 2.60
N ALA A 195 -26.41 -6.59 3.45
CA ALA A 195 -27.70 -7.15 3.09
C ALA A 195 -28.33 -6.37 1.94
N GLU A 196 -29.05 -7.07 1.04
CA GLU A 196 -29.81 -6.43 -0.05
C GLU A 196 -30.94 -5.56 0.50
N SER A 197 -31.50 -5.93 1.64
CA SER A 197 -32.54 -5.16 2.34
C SER A 197 -32.05 -3.88 3.02
N CYS A 198 -30.72 -3.71 3.16
CA CYS A 198 -30.17 -2.48 3.74
C CYS A 198 -30.31 -1.32 2.76
N PRO A 199 -31.02 -0.24 3.15
CA PRO A 199 -31.20 0.90 2.28
C PRO A 199 -29.86 1.55 1.93
N SER A 200 -29.73 1.99 0.70
CA SER A 200 -28.59 2.81 0.26
C SER A 200 -29.05 4.23 0.03
N VAL A 201 -28.28 5.20 0.52
CA VAL A 201 -28.61 6.62 0.45
C VAL A 201 -27.86 7.30 -0.68
N ASN A 202 -28.48 8.33 -1.26
CA ASN A 202 -27.79 9.21 -2.21
C ASN A 202 -26.95 10.21 -1.43
N LEU A 203 -25.71 10.40 -1.84
CA LEU A 203 -24.78 11.35 -1.20
C LEU A 203 -25.31 12.79 -1.26
N HIS A 204 -26.17 13.13 -2.22
CA HIS A 204 -26.82 14.43 -2.35
C HIS A 204 -27.63 14.81 -1.08
N GLU A 205 -28.14 13.85 -0.33
CA GLU A 205 -28.89 14.09 0.92
C GLU A 205 -28.01 14.69 2.05
N PHE A 206 -26.68 14.69 1.87
CA PHE A 206 -25.71 15.23 2.83
C PHE A 206 -25.07 16.57 2.39
N THR A 207 -25.70 17.31 1.46
CA THR A 207 -25.17 18.56 0.91
C THR A 207 -24.88 19.61 1.99
N ASP A 208 -25.66 19.64 3.08
CA ASP A 208 -25.50 20.59 4.19
C ASP A 208 -24.40 20.16 5.18
N CYS A 209 -23.90 18.93 5.08
CA CYS A 209 -22.85 18.44 5.95
C CYS A 209 -21.49 19.05 5.58
N SER A 210 -20.66 19.27 6.59
CA SER A 210 -19.24 19.51 6.35
C SER A 210 -18.48 18.18 6.31
N PHE A 211 -17.49 18.10 5.42
CA PHE A 211 -16.73 16.88 5.17
C PHE A 211 -15.27 17.01 5.56
N ILE A 212 -14.70 15.88 5.97
CA ILE A 212 -13.27 15.64 6.06
C ILE A 212 -12.87 14.91 4.79
N ARG A 213 -12.00 15.51 3.97
CA ARG A 213 -11.57 14.93 2.70
C ARG A 213 -10.25 14.19 2.87
N ILE A 214 -10.21 12.96 2.37
CA ILE A 214 -8.98 12.19 2.21
C ILE A 214 -8.28 12.65 0.93
N ASP A 215 -6.97 12.67 0.92
CA ASP A 215 -6.16 13.10 -0.22
C ASP A 215 -6.48 12.27 -1.48
N ALA A 216 -6.56 12.95 -2.63
CA ALA A 216 -6.84 12.33 -3.92
C ALA A 216 -5.73 11.41 -4.44
N HIS A 217 -4.53 11.45 -3.89
CA HIS A 217 -3.45 10.52 -4.20
C HIS A 217 -3.65 9.13 -3.56
N VAL A 218 -4.68 8.97 -2.74
CA VAL A 218 -5.07 7.67 -2.15
C VAL A 218 -6.29 7.14 -2.89
N ASN A 219 -6.33 5.82 -3.19
CA ASN A 219 -7.44 5.19 -3.91
C ASN A 219 -8.82 5.57 -3.33
N LEU A 220 -8.98 5.55 -1.99
CA LEU A 220 -10.23 5.98 -1.36
C LEU A 220 -10.55 7.45 -1.66
N GLY A 221 -9.56 8.34 -1.60
CA GLY A 221 -9.74 9.76 -1.92
C GLY A 221 -10.20 9.99 -3.37
N MET A 222 -9.62 9.26 -4.34
CA MET A 222 -10.05 9.29 -5.74
C MET A 222 -11.50 8.83 -5.90
N ARG A 223 -11.87 7.71 -5.26
CA ARG A 223 -13.24 7.17 -5.31
C ARG A 223 -14.25 8.14 -4.69
N THR A 224 -13.90 8.79 -3.59
CA THR A 224 -14.78 9.77 -2.95
C THR A 224 -15.02 11.00 -3.81
N LEU A 225 -14.02 11.45 -4.59
CA LEU A 225 -14.23 12.51 -5.58
C LEU A 225 -15.23 12.09 -6.65
N LYS A 226 -15.10 10.89 -7.20
CA LYS A 226 -16.07 10.33 -8.16
C LYS A 226 -17.48 10.21 -7.56
N MET A 227 -17.60 9.83 -6.27
CA MET A 227 -18.90 9.78 -5.59
C MET A 227 -19.55 11.17 -5.46
N PHE A 228 -18.75 12.21 -5.20
CA PHE A 228 -19.27 13.59 -5.16
C PHE A 228 -19.69 14.05 -6.56
N GLU A 229 -18.94 13.70 -7.61
CA GLU A 229 -19.29 13.98 -9.00
C GLU A 229 -20.59 13.25 -9.41
N GLU A 230 -20.71 11.94 -9.10
CA GLU A 230 -21.91 11.13 -9.35
C GLU A 230 -23.17 11.72 -8.67
N ALA A 231 -23.00 12.31 -7.49
CA ALA A 231 -24.08 12.92 -6.73
C ALA A 231 -24.34 14.41 -7.11
N GLU A 232 -23.56 14.97 -8.02
CA GLU A 232 -23.63 16.38 -8.48
C GLU A 232 -23.54 17.39 -7.33
N ILE A 233 -22.72 17.11 -6.30
CA ILE A 233 -22.54 18.00 -5.14
C ILE A 233 -21.13 18.56 -5.06
N LEU A 234 -21.04 19.81 -4.58
CA LEU A 234 -19.80 20.44 -4.17
C LEU A 234 -19.67 20.37 -2.64
N PRO A 235 -18.87 19.44 -2.11
CA PRO A 235 -18.83 19.24 -0.65
C PRO A 235 -18.16 20.41 0.05
N ARG A 236 -18.70 20.81 1.19
CA ARG A 236 -18.08 21.77 2.11
C ARG A 236 -16.93 21.09 2.86
N ILE A 237 -15.72 21.23 2.36
CA ILE A 237 -14.54 20.61 2.99
C ILE A 237 -14.05 21.46 4.16
N LYS A 238 -14.07 20.89 5.37
CA LYS A 238 -13.61 21.51 6.61
C LYS A 238 -12.12 21.19 6.89
N VAL A 239 -11.72 19.96 6.63
CA VAL A 239 -10.34 19.46 6.84
C VAL A 239 -9.94 18.56 5.68
N LYS A 240 -8.65 18.55 5.34
CA LYS A 240 -8.03 17.62 4.40
C LYS A 240 -6.96 16.83 5.12
N VAL A 241 -6.93 15.51 4.93
CA VAL A 241 -5.97 14.61 5.57
C VAL A 241 -5.46 13.55 4.58
N PRO A 242 -4.22 13.09 4.72
CA PRO A 242 -3.69 12.05 3.84
C PRO A 242 -4.17 10.64 4.21
N GLN A 243 -4.59 10.40 5.46
CA GLN A 243 -4.85 9.07 5.99
C GLN A 243 -6.31 8.86 6.36
N LEU A 244 -6.85 7.71 5.96
CA LEU A 244 -8.21 7.27 6.28
C LEU A 244 -8.47 7.21 7.80
N VAL A 245 -7.54 6.65 8.56
CA VAL A 245 -7.67 6.52 10.01
C VAL A 245 -7.76 7.88 10.70
N THR A 246 -6.98 8.86 10.25
CA THR A 246 -7.03 10.25 10.76
C THR A 246 -8.39 10.89 10.45
N ALA A 247 -8.92 10.68 9.23
CA ALA A 247 -10.25 11.18 8.86
C ALA A 247 -11.33 10.59 9.77
N PHE A 248 -11.27 9.30 10.03
CA PHE A 248 -12.20 8.59 10.88
C PHE A 248 -12.18 9.12 12.32
N GLN A 249 -11.00 9.25 12.92
CA GLN A 249 -10.83 9.82 14.25
C GLN A 249 -11.38 11.26 14.36
N LEU A 250 -11.13 12.10 13.35
CA LEU A 250 -11.69 13.44 13.33
C LEU A 250 -13.24 13.46 13.23
N ALA A 251 -13.82 12.50 12.51
CA ALA A 251 -15.26 12.34 12.43
C ALA A 251 -15.84 11.91 13.79
N GLU A 252 -15.21 11.00 14.52
CA GLU A 252 -15.61 10.61 15.88
C GLU A 252 -15.62 11.82 16.85
N HIS A 253 -14.75 12.80 16.62
CA HIS A 253 -14.70 14.05 17.38
C HIS A 253 -15.64 15.15 16.82
N GLY A 254 -16.54 14.81 15.90
CA GLY A 254 -17.58 15.72 15.41
C GLY A 254 -17.10 16.79 14.43
N ILE A 255 -15.90 16.65 13.84
CA ILE A 255 -15.34 17.66 12.94
C ILE A 255 -16.07 17.69 11.59
N GLY A 256 -16.49 16.56 11.06
CA GLY A 256 -17.15 16.45 9.77
C GLY A 256 -17.50 15.02 9.41
N ALA A 257 -18.35 14.82 8.41
CA ALA A 257 -18.59 13.52 7.81
C ALA A 257 -17.36 13.06 7.00
N THR A 258 -17.13 11.76 6.93
CA THR A 258 -16.03 11.19 6.13
C THR A 258 -16.37 9.83 5.56
N PHE A 259 -15.67 9.44 4.52
CA PHE A 259 -15.79 8.11 3.94
C PHE A 259 -14.81 7.17 4.61
N ILE A 260 -15.26 5.98 4.94
CA ILE A 260 -14.45 4.97 5.63
C ILE A 260 -14.63 3.60 4.98
N SER A 261 -13.72 2.68 5.26
CA SER A 261 -13.96 1.26 5.02
C SER A 261 -14.76 0.65 6.17
N ASP A 262 -15.71 -0.22 5.85
CA ASP A 262 -16.46 -1.04 6.82
C ASP A 262 -15.54 -1.82 7.77
N LYS A 263 -14.35 -2.21 7.31
CA LYS A 263 -13.35 -2.95 8.10
C LYS A 263 -12.72 -2.13 9.22
N LEU A 264 -12.88 -0.81 9.23
CA LEU A 264 -12.42 0.04 10.34
C LEU A 264 -13.40 0.03 11.51
N VAL A 265 -14.65 -0.35 11.30
CA VAL A 265 -15.69 -0.26 12.31
C VAL A 265 -15.56 -1.43 13.29
N THR A 266 -15.28 -1.11 14.54
CA THR A 266 -15.07 -2.12 15.60
C THR A 266 -16.36 -2.48 16.36
N GLY A 267 -17.39 -1.65 16.24
CA GLY A 267 -18.67 -1.76 16.96
C GLY A 267 -18.75 -0.88 18.21
N ASN A 268 -17.69 -0.10 18.50
CA ASN A 268 -17.61 0.75 19.69
C ASN A 268 -17.84 2.24 19.39
N GLU A 269 -17.98 2.62 18.13
CA GLU A 269 -18.07 3.99 17.65
C GLU A 269 -19.47 4.55 17.88
N THR A 270 -19.75 4.95 19.14
CA THR A 270 -21.07 5.46 19.54
C THR A 270 -21.34 6.89 19.13
N SER A 271 -20.31 7.63 18.69
CA SER A 271 -20.42 9.03 18.26
C SER A 271 -20.78 9.20 16.78
N LEU A 272 -20.84 8.11 16.03
CA LEU A 272 -21.04 8.10 14.59
C LEU A 272 -22.33 7.35 14.19
N ARG A 273 -22.87 7.73 13.04
CA ARG A 273 -23.84 6.98 12.23
C ARG A 273 -23.19 6.62 10.91
N PHE A 274 -23.53 5.47 10.38
CA PHE A 274 -22.98 4.97 9.14
C PHE A 274 -24.07 4.82 8.09
N PHE A 275 -23.70 5.09 6.83
CA PHE A 275 -24.63 5.02 5.72
C PHE A 275 -24.03 4.22 4.58
N LYS A 276 -24.80 3.27 4.07
CA LYS A 276 -24.51 2.59 2.80
C LYS A 276 -24.79 3.55 1.65
N LEU A 277 -23.84 3.71 0.74
CA LEU A 277 -23.94 4.68 -0.34
C LEU A 277 -24.42 4.04 -1.65
N GLN A 278 -25.27 4.78 -2.38
CA GLN A 278 -25.72 4.41 -3.71
C GLN A 278 -24.67 4.84 -4.75
N SER A 279 -23.57 4.10 -4.82
CA SER A 279 -22.48 4.34 -5.78
C SER A 279 -21.74 3.04 -6.11
N LYS A 280 -21.37 2.87 -7.37
CA LYS A 280 -20.51 1.75 -7.79
C LYS A 280 -19.08 1.86 -7.24
N GLN A 281 -18.69 3.06 -6.81
CA GLN A 281 -17.37 3.29 -6.19
C GLN A 281 -17.31 2.75 -4.77
N ALA A 282 -18.45 2.40 -4.14
CA ALA A 282 -18.51 2.00 -2.75
C ALA A 282 -17.92 0.61 -2.48
N GLU A 283 -17.97 -0.30 -3.43
CA GLU A 283 -17.35 -1.62 -3.29
C GLU A 283 -15.91 -1.60 -3.81
N ARG A 284 -14.98 -2.18 -3.03
CA ARG A 284 -13.60 -2.39 -3.46
C ARG A 284 -13.25 -3.87 -3.34
N LYS A 285 -12.80 -4.46 -4.45
CA LYS A 285 -12.30 -5.85 -4.51
C LYS A 285 -10.80 -5.81 -4.62
N TYR A 286 -10.12 -6.35 -3.62
CA TYR A 286 -8.66 -6.36 -3.59
C TYR A 286 -8.10 -7.65 -4.17
N SER A 287 -7.02 -7.49 -4.92
CA SER A 287 -6.18 -8.60 -5.35
C SER A 287 -4.78 -8.44 -4.80
N LEU A 288 -4.17 -9.54 -4.39
CA LEU A 288 -2.75 -9.65 -4.15
C LEU A 288 -2.04 -9.68 -5.50
N LEU A 289 -1.01 -8.88 -5.67
CA LEU A 289 -0.26 -8.69 -6.91
C LEU A 289 1.15 -9.25 -6.78
N LEU A 290 1.56 -10.01 -7.78
CA LEU A 290 2.91 -10.55 -7.95
C LEU A 290 3.55 -9.98 -9.21
N PRO A 291 4.88 -9.79 -9.25
CA PRO A 291 5.58 -9.42 -10.48
C PRO A 291 5.45 -10.53 -11.53
N HIS A 292 5.28 -10.15 -12.81
CA HIS A 292 5.29 -11.12 -13.90
C HIS A 292 6.66 -11.77 -14.10
N ASN A 293 6.66 -13.05 -14.48
CA ASN A 293 7.87 -13.80 -14.87
C ASN A 293 8.96 -13.87 -13.77
N VAL A 294 8.53 -13.82 -12.50
CA VAL A 294 9.41 -13.96 -11.35
C VAL A 294 9.11 -15.28 -10.65
N TYR A 295 10.12 -15.91 -10.07
CA TYR A 295 9.91 -17.06 -9.22
C TYR A 295 9.02 -16.70 -8.03
N VAL A 296 7.96 -17.46 -7.81
CA VAL A 296 7.05 -17.28 -6.68
C VAL A 296 7.46 -18.22 -5.55
N PRO A 297 8.00 -17.72 -4.44
CA PRO A 297 8.40 -18.55 -3.31
C PRO A 297 7.23 -19.29 -2.68
N ASN A 298 7.48 -20.48 -2.13
CA ASN A 298 6.47 -21.25 -1.41
C ASN A 298 5.83 -20.46 -0.25
N ALA A 299 6.59 -19.60 0.42
CA ALA A 299 6.06 -18.71 1.46
C ALA A 299 4.96 -17.78 0.94
N VAL A 300 5.10 -17.25 -0.28
CA VAL A 300 4.08 -16.43 -0.93
C VAL A 300 2.85 -17.27 -1.29
N ILE A 301 3.06 -18.46 -1.85
CA ILE A 301 1.98 -19.39 -2.19
C ILE A 301 1.16 -19.75 -0.95
N GLU A 302 1.83 -20.09 0.15
CA GLU A 302 1.17 -20.42 1.42
C GLU A 302 0.44 -19.22 2.02
N PHE A 303 0.98 -18.00 1.86
CA PHE A 303 0.29 -16.79 2.30
C PHE A 303 -0.98 -16.53 1.47
N ILE A 304 -0.93 -16.72 0.15
CA ILE A 304 -2.10 -16.59 -0.75
C ILE A 304 -3.23 -17.53 -0.33
N LYS A 305 -2.92 -18.77 0.09
CA LYS A 305 -3.93 -19.74 0.52
C LYS A 305 -4.76 -19.30 1.72
N LEU A 306 -4.25 -18.37 2.55
CA LEU A 306 -4.99 -17.82 3.69
C LEU A 306 -6.22 -17.01 3.26
N PHE A 307 -6.22 -16.46 2.05
CA PHE A 307 -7.36 -15.72 1.50
C PHE A 307 -8.38 -16.61 0.79
N GLN A 308 -8.08 -17.89 0.62
CA GLN A 308 -8.93 -18.86 -0.08
C GLN A 308 -9.73 -19.74 0.89
N GLN A 309 -9.53 -19.57 2.20
CA GLN A 309 -10.24 -20.24 3.27
C GLN A 309 -11.48 -19.42 3.68
#